data_c26329ac5cc4bb3ec3cc19ce4245712f
#
_entry.id   c26329ac5cc4bb3ec3cc19ce4245712f
#
_cell.length_a   1.000
_cell.length_b   1.000
_cell.length_c   1.000
_cell.angle_alpha   90.00
_cell.angle_beta   90.00
_cell.angle_gamma   90.00
#
_symmetry.space_group_name_H-M   'P 1'
#
loop_
_entity.id
_entity.type
_entity.pdbx_description
1 polymer ?
#
loop_
_entity_poly.entity_id
_entity_poly.type
_entity_poly.pdbx_seq_one_letter_code
_entity_poly.pdbx_strand_id
1 'polypeptide(L)'
;MGATSTVSLDTPRPERLAQVRALTGGRGVDVVIEASGHPDAVSEGLDLVRDGGRVIVCGHYTDNGAVEIHPHWQVNRKHVELRGCWGSRYEHFHRAVGIAARFGSEKPWREMVGGRYPLDRVAEGLAAVENRSAVKAIVIP
;
A
#
# COMPACT_ATOMS: atom_id res chain seq x y z
N MET A 1 7.30 0.02 12.00
CA MET A 1 6.67 -0.99 11.08
C MET A 1 7.72 -1.84 10.35
N GLY A 2 8.99 -1.48 10.36
CA GLY A 2 10.09 -2.27 9.79
C GLY A 2 10.40 -1.93 8.33
N ALA A 3 9.95 -0.79 7.81
CA ALA A 3 10.45 -0.27 6.54
C ALA A 3 11.91 0.15 6.71
N THR A 4 12.77 -0.25 5.78
CA THR A 4 14.19 0.14 5.78
C THR A 4 14.42 1.52 5.15
N SER A 5 13.51 1.95 4.29
CA SER A 5 13.53 3.27 3.65
C SER A 5 12.11 3.74 3.39
N THR A 6 11.91 5.04 3.39
CA THR A 6 10.64 5.69 3.06
C THR A 6 10.87 6.77 2.00
N VAL A 7 9.88 6.97 1.16
CA VAL A 7 9.84 8.05 0.16
C VAL A 7 8.54 8.81 0.36
N SER A 8 8.62 10.14 0.52
CA SER A 8 7.43 10.96 0.75
C SER A 8 6.57 11.06 -0.51
N LEU A 9 5.26 11.05 -0.33
CA LEU A 9 4.30 11.33 -1.41
C LEU A 9 4.34 12.79 -1.87
N ASP A 10 4.83 13.72 -1.04
CA ASP A 10 5.02 15.13 -1.41
C ASP A 10 6.16 15.34 -2.40
N THR A 11 7.05 14.34 -2.53
CA THR A 11 8.11 14.34 -3.54
C THR A 11 7.49 14.12 -4.93
N PRO A 12 7.86 14.90 -5.95
CA PRO A 12 7.38 14.69 -7.33
C PRO A 12 7.67 13.26 -7.84
N ARG A 13 6.74 12.69 -8.63
CA ARG A 13 6.87 11.31 -9.14
C ARG A 13 8.23 11.01 -9.79
N PRO A 14 8.80 11.84 -10.68
CA PRO A 14 10.10 11.55 -11.27
C PRO A 14 11.23 11.38 -10.24
N GLU A 15 11.19 12.19 -9.19
CA GLU A 15 12.16 12.12 -8.10
C GLU A 15 11.94 10.90 -7.22
N ARG A 16 10.68 10.51 -6.93
CA ARG A 16 10.38 9.25 -6.23
C ARG A 16 10.91 8.05 -6.98
N LEU A 17 10.71 8.01 -8.30
CA LEU A 17 11.24 6.95 -9.17
C LEU A 17 12.77 6.89 -9.11
N ALA A 18 13.44 8.05 -9.17
CA ALA A 18 14.89 8.14 -9.08
C ALA A 18 15.42 7.65 -7.73
N GLN A 19 14.77 8.04 -6.61
CA GLN A 19 15.13 7.60 -5.26
C GLN A 19 15.00 6.07 -5.11
N VAL A 20 13.89 5.49 -5.56
CA VAL A 20 13.69 4.03 -5.49
C VAL A 20 14.70 3.29 -6.37
N ARG A 21 15.02 3.81 -7.55
CA ARG A 21 16.07 3.23 -8.40
C ARG A 21 17.42 3.28 -7.75
N ALA A 22 17.77 4.37 -7.10
CA ALA A 22 19.04 4.48 -6.35
C ALA A 22 19.14 3.43 -5.24
N LEU A 23 18.05 3.20 -4.49
CA LEU A 23 17.97 2.18 -3.44
C LEU A 23 18.06 0.74 -3.96
N THR A 24 17.81 0.53 -5.25
CA THR A 24 17.74 -0.81 -5.88
C THR A 24 18.85 -1.04 -6.92
N GLY A 25 19.91 -0.25 -6.88
CA GLY A 25 21.01 -0.35 -7.84
C GLY A 25 20.58 -0.10 -9.29
N GLY A 26 19.62 0.78 -9.51
CA GLY A 26 19.08 1.16 -10.82
C GLY A 26 18.03 0.22 -11.40
N ARG A 27 17.82 -0.97 -10.82
CA ARG A 27 16.97 -2.03 -11.38
C ARG A 27 15.46 -1.79 -11.18
N GLY A 28 15.06 -1.14 -10.11
CA GLY A 28 13.70 -1.12 -9.60
C GLY A 28 13.44 -2.24 -8.59
N VAL A 29 12.24 -2.26 -8.00
CA VAL A 29 11.87 -3.19 -6.93
C VAL A 29 11.38 -4.53 -7.49
N ASP A 30 11.58 -5.63 -6.76
CA ASP A 30 11.12 -6.96 -7.18
C ASP A 30 9.59 -7.07 -7.18
N VAL A 31 8.95 -6.49 -6.15
CA VAL A 31 7.50 -6.54 -5.95
C VAL A 31 7.00 -5.16 -5.54
N VAL A 32 5.94 -4.72 -6.18
CA VAL A 32 5.14 -3.55 -5.76
C VAL A 32 3.82 -4.05 -5.19
N ILE A 33 3.43 -3.51 -4.04
CA ILE A 33 2.09 -3.72 -3.47
C ILE A 33 1.40 -2.36 -3.45
N GLU A 34 0.43 -2.18 -4.33
CA GLU A 34 -0.45 -1.03 -4.33
C GLU A 34 -1.55 -1.25 -3.29
N ALA A 35 -1.59 -0.42 -2.26
CA ALA A 35 -2.52 -0.52 -1.14
C ALA A 35 -3.18 0.83 -0.80
N SER A 36 -3.03 1.83 -1.66
CA SER A 36 -3.60 3.16 -1.47
C SER A 36 -4.99 3.31 -2.06
N GLY A 37 -5.28 2.56 -3.13
CA GLY A 37 -6.48 2.71 -3.94
C GLY A 37 -6.50 3.97 -4.82
N HIS A 38 -5.36 4.65 -4.98
CA HIS A 38 -5.26 5.78 -5.90
C HIS A 38 -4.90 5.28 -7.31
N PRO A 39 -5.65 5.64 -8.36
CA PRO A 39 -5.40 5.13 -9.71
C PRO A 39 -3.96 5.32 -10.19
N ASP A 40 -3.38 6.51 -9.99
CA ASP A 40 -2.00 6.82 -10.42
C ASP A 40 -0.95 5.93 -9.75
N ALA A 41 -1.23 5.38 -8.56
CA ALA A 41 -0.31 4.48 -7.87
C ALA A 41 -0.10 3.17 -8.62
N VAL A 42 -1.07 2.72 -9.42
CA VAL A 42 -0.93 1.55 -10.30
C VAL A 42 0.08 1.84 -11.40
N SER A 43 -0.07 2.96 -12.10
CA SER A 43 0.87 3.37 -13.15
C SER A 43 2.26 3.64 -12.60
N GLU A 44 2.37 4.30 -11.45
CA GLU A 44 3.66 4.51 -10.78
C GLU A 44 4.30 3.19 -10.33
N GLY A 45 3.51 2.26 -9.82
CA GLY A 45 3.97 0.93 -9.47
C GLY A 45 4.58 0.16 -10.66
N LEU A 46 3.98 0.30 -11.84
CA LEU A 46 4.51 -0.27 -13.07
C LEU A 46 5.84 0.37 -13.50
N ASP A 47 6.08 1.64 -13.18
CA ASP A 47 7.37 2.31 -13.43
C ASP A 47 8.44 1.91 -12.39
N LEU A 48 8.03 1.68 -11.15
CA LEU A 48 8.92 1.31 -10.04
C LEU A 48 9.41 -0.13 -10.10
N VAL A 49 8.58 -1.05 -10.59
CA VAL A 49 8.91 -2.48 -10.64
C VAL A 49 10.02 -2.73 -11.67
N ARG A 50 10.93 -3.66 -11.36
CA ARG A 50 11.96 -4.09 -12.30
C ARG A 50 11.40 -4.95 -13.44
N ASP A 51 12.23 -5.23 -14.43
CA ASP A 51 11.93 -6.22 -15.45
C ASP A 51 11.74 -7.61 -14.83
N GLY A 52 10.72 -8.34 -15.25
CA GLY A 52 10.30 -9.61 -14.67
C GLY A 52 9.77 -9.51 -13.23
N GLY A 53 9.46 -8.31 -12.75
CA GLY A 53 8.89 -8.11 -11.42
C GLY A 53 7.37 -8.22 -11.39
N ARG A 54 6.80 -7.96 -10.21
CA ARG A 54 5.37 -8.14 -9.96
C ARG A 54 4.74 -6.90 -9.35
N VAL A 55 3.57 -6.52 -9.83
CA VAL A 55 2.72 -5.49 -9.25
C VAL A 55 1.43 -6.12 -8.75
N ILE A 56 1.15 -6.00 -7.46
CA ILE A 56 -0.07 -6.48 -6.81
C ILE A 56 -0.96 -5.29 -6.50
N VAL A 57 -2.15 -5.26 -7.06
CA VAL A 57 -3.15 -4.22 -6.82
C VAL A 57 -4.15 -4.73 -5.81
N CYS A 58 -4.14 -4.21 -4.60
CA CYS A 58 -5.04 -4.59 -3.50
C CYS A 58 -5.74 -3.40 -2.83
N GLY A 59 -5.41 -2.16 -3.18
CA GLY A 59 -6.03 -0.97 -2.60
C GLY A 59 -7.38 -0.57 -3.19
N HIS A 60 -7.71 -1.04 -4.38
CA HIS A 60 -8.91 -0.64 -5.13
C HIS A 60 -10.16 -1.41 -4.71
N TYR A 61 -10.64 -1.18 -3.48
CA TYR A 61 -11.93 -1.71 -3.00
C TYR A 61 -13.13 -0.87 -3.46
N THR A 62 -12.88 0.34 -3.91
CA THR A 62 -13.87 1.29 -4.42
C THR A 62 -13.41 1.73 -5.79
N ASP A 63 -14.34 2.03 -6.67
CA ASP A 63 -14.03 2.65 -7.95
C ASP A 63 -13.66 4.12 -7.72
N ASN A 64 -12.37 4.40 -7.78
CA ASN A 64 -11.78 5.74 -7.66
C ASN A 64 -11.37 6.30 -9.03
N GLY A 65 -11.88 5.73 -10.12
CA GLY A 65 -11.59 6.15 -11.49
C GLY A 65 -10.52 5.31 -12.18
N ALA A 66 -10.18 5.72 -13.38
CA ALA A 66 -9.24 5.03 -14.26
C ALA A 66 -7.88 5.72 -14.30
N VAL A 67 -6.86 4.97 -14.72
CA VAL A 67 -5.52 5.49 -15.02
C VAL A 67 -5.04 4.93 -16.35
N GLU A 68 -4.32 5.74 -17.10
CA GLU A 68 -3.64 5.29 -18.32
C GLU A 68 -2.36 4.54 -17.95
N ILE A 69 -2.15 3.41 -18.61
CA ILE A 69 -0.89 2.67 -18.61
C ILE A 69 -0.38 2.55 -20.03
N HIS A 70 0.93 2.48 -20.19
CA HIS A 70 1.56 2.24 -21.48
C HIS A 70 1.90 0.75 -21.63
N PRO A 71 1.06 -0.09 -22.28
CA PRO A 71 1.21 -1.54 -22.26
C PRO A 71 2.58 -2.01 -22.77
N HIS A 72 3.10 -1.37 -23.82
CA HIS A 72 4.40 -1.75 -24.38
C HIS A 72 5.55 -1.51 -23.39
N TRP A 73 5.64 -0.31 -22.82
CA TRP A 73 6.79 0.09 -21.99
C TRP A 73 6.69 -0.38 -20.54
N GLN A 74 5.50 -0.34 -19.97
CA GLN A 74 5.29 -0.61 -18.55
C GLN A 74 5.02 -2.09 -18.25
N VAL A 75 4.48 -2.84 -19.20
CA VAL A 75 4.07 -4.23 -18.99
C VAL A 75 4.85 -5.18 -19.88
N ASN A 76 4.63 -5.11 -21.20
CA ASN A 76 5.10 -6.14 -22.14
C ASN A 76 6.62 -6.20 -22.23
N ARG A 77 7.29 -5.08 -22.47
CA ARG A 77 8.75 -5.00 -22.58
C ARG A 77 9.47 -5.41 -21.30
N LYS A 78 8.87 -5.13 -20.16
CA LYS A 78 9.40 -5.47 -18.84
C LYS A 78 9.02 -6.87 -18.38
N HIS A 79 8.15 -7.59 -19.10
CA HIS A 79 7.62 -8.90 -18.66
C HIS A 79 7.00 -8.84 -17.25
N VAL A 80 6.26 -7.78 -16.93
CA VAL A 80 5.67 -7.56 -15.60
C VAL A 80 4.46 -8.45 -15.40
N GLU A 81 4.38 -9.09 -14.24
CA GLU A 81 3.14 -9.70 -13.75
C GLU A 81 2.30 -8.64 -13.03
N LEU A 82 1.16 -8.26 -13.62
CA LEU A 82 0.16 -7.41 -12.96
C LEU A 82 -0.96 -8.28 -12.40
N ARG A 83 -1.18 -8.22 -11.09
CA ARG A 83 -2.12 -9.10 -10.40
C ARG A 83 -3.07 -8.30 -9.51
N GLY A 84 -4.37 -8.49 -9.71
CA GLY A 84 -5.40 -8.02 -8.79
C GLY A 84 -5.52 -8.90 -7.55
N CYS A 85 -5.90 -8.30 -6.44
CA CYS A 85 -6.22 -8.97 -5.20
C CYS A 85 -7.53 -8.39 -4.65
N TRP A 86 -8.59 -9.19 -4.64
CA TRP A 86 -9.89 -8.78 -4.16
C TRP A 86 -10.29 -9.58 -2.92
N GLY A 87 -10.65 -8.87 -1.86
CA GLY A 87 -11.11 -9.48 -0.62
C GLY A 87 -10.04 -10.31 0.10
N SER A 88 -10.48 -11.04 1.10
CA SER A 88 -9.63 -11.94 1.88
C SER A 88 -10.29 -13.30 2.02
N ARG A 89 -9.54 -14.36 1.74
CA ARG A 89 -9.97 -15.71 2.06
C ARG A 89 -9.77 -15.99 3.55
N TYR A 90 -10.57 -16.88 4.11
CA TYR A 90 -10.46 -17.27 5.52
C TYR A 90 -9.03 -17.74 5.89
N GLU A 91 -8.37 -18.48 5.01
CA GLU A 91 -6.98 -18.92 5.20
C GLU A 91 -5.99 -17.76 5.36
N HIS A 92 -6.18 -16.66 4.61
CA HIS A 92 -5.34 -15.47 4.71
C HIS A 92 -5.59 -14.74 6.03
N PHE A 93 -6.86 -14.65 6.45
CA PHE A 93 -7.21 -14.08 7.74
C PHE A 93 -6.61 -14.89 8.90
N HIS A 94 -6.75 -16.22 8.87
CA HIS A 94 -6.16 -17.10 9.87
C HIS A 94 -4.63 -16.95 9.95
N ARG A 95 -3.94 -16.88 8.80
CA ARG A 95 -2.50 -16.62 8.74
C ARG A 95 -2.14 -15.26 9.32
N ALA A 96 -2.90 -14.22 9.00
CA ALA A 96 -2.68 -12.87 9.53
C ALA A 96 -2.79 -12.82 11.05
N VAL A 97 -3.79 -13.51 11.63
CA VAL A 97 -3.95 -13.65 13.08
C VAL A 97 -2.74 -14.37 13.69
N GLY A 98 -2.27 -15.47 13.06
CA GLY A 98 -1.07 -16.17 13.50
C GLY A 98 0.20 -15.31 13.46
N ILE A 99 0.36 -14.49 12.43
CA ILE A 99 1.46 -13.51 12.33
C ILE A 99 1.34 -12.45 13.42
N ALA A 100 0.15 -11.90 13.63
CA ALA A 100 -0.09 -10.91 14.69
C ALA A 100 0.18 -11.48 16.09
N ALA A 101 -0.22 -12.71 16.35
CA ALA A 101 0.05 -13.39 17.62
C ALA A 101 1.56 -13.64 17.83
N ARG A 102 2.27 -14.07 16.79
CA ARG A 102 3.70 -14.40 16.88
C ARG A 102 4.58 -13.17 17.03
N PHE A 103 4.28 -12.09 16.33
CA PHE A 103 5.11 -10.89 16.27
C PHE A 103 4.49 -9.68 16.98
N GLY A 104 3.39 -9.88 17.71
CA GLY A 104 2.63 -8.79 18.33
C GLY A 104 3.39 -7.99 19.38
N SER A 105 4.40 -8.61 20.03
CA SER A 105 5.30 -7.93 20.97
C SER A 105 6.48 -7.22 20.28
N GLU A 106 6.84 -7.65 19.06
CA GLU A 106 7.99 -7.13 18.33
C GLU A 106 7.61 -6.00 17.35
N LYS A 107 6.33 -5.92 16.99
CA LYS A 107 5.83 -4.97 16.01
C LYS A 107 4.89 -3.95 16.65
N PRO A 108 4.93 -2.71 16.23
CA PRO A 108 4.13 -1.63 16.82
C PRO A 108 2.67 -1.65 16.34
N TRP A 109 2.01 -2.83 16.38
CA TRP A 109 0.61 -2.95 15.92
C TRP A 109 -0.34 -2.05 16.69
N ARG A 110 -0.08 -1.86 18.00
CA ARG A 110 -0.91 -1.01 18.86
C ARG A 110 -0.78 0.46 18.53
N GLU A 111 0.40 0.87 18.07
CA GLU A 111 0.68 2.26 17.64
C GLU A 111 -0.05 2.63 16.36
N MET A 112 -0.51 1.63 15.58
CA MET A 112 -1.36 1.88 14.40
C MET A 112 -2.74 2.40 14.79
N VAL A 113 -3.18 2.16 16.03
CA VAL A 113 -4.46 2.67 16.54
C VAL A 113 -4.23 4.11 17.00
N GLY A 114 -4.55 5.06 16.13
CA GLY A 114 -4.37 6.49 16.39
C GLY A 114 -5.43 7.11 17.30
N GLY A 115 -6.55 6.40 17.54
CA GLY A 115 -7.60 6.89 18.42
C GLY A 115 -8.68 5.87 18.71
N ARG A 116 -9.34 6.05 19.86
CA ARG A 116 -10.53 5.30 20.27
C ARG A 116 -11.67 6.26 20.43
N TYR A 117 -12.77 6.01 19.76
CA TYR A 117 -13.92 6.91 19.70
C TYR A 117 -15.16 6.17 20.19
N PRO A 118 -15.95 6.75 21.10
CA PRO A 118 -17.26 6.21 21.44
C PRO A 118 -18.20 6.30 20.23
N LEU A 119 -19.28 5.52 20.26
CA LEU A 119 -20.18 5.39 19.11
C LEU A 119 -20.82 6.74 18.69
N ASP A 120 -21.09 7.62 19.61
CA ASP A 120 -21.64 8.96 19.35
C ASP A 120 -20.62 9.93 18.71
N ARG A 121 -19.31 9.58 18.74
CA ARG A 121 -18.22 10.34 18.13
C ARG A 121 -17.57 9.64 16.94
N VAL A 122 -18.25 8.70 16.30
CA VAL A 122 -17.74 7.95 15.14
C VAL A 122 -17.28 8.87 13.99
N ALA A 123 -17.99 9.97 13.77
CA ALA A 123 -17.65 10.94 12.73
C ALA A 123 -16.25 11.56 12.93
N GLU A 124 -15.84 11.80 14.18
CA GLU A 124 -14.50 12.28 14.48
C GLU A 124 -13.42 11.24 14.16
N GLY A 125 -13.71 9.97 14.44
CA GLY A 125 -12.82 8.87 14.10
C GLY A 125 -12.62 8.73 12.58
N LEU A 126 -13.70 8.88 11.80
CA LEU A 126 -13.63 8.88 10.34
C LEU A 126 -12.80 10.07 9.82
N ALA A 127 -13.09 11.27 10.32
CA ALA A 127 -12.33 12.47 9.96
C ALA A 127 -10.84 12.35 10.30
N ALA A 128 -10.49 11.72 11.42
CA ALA A 128 -9.09 11.51 11.82
C ALA A 128 -8.35 10.58 10.86
N VAL A 129 -9.00 9.58 10.28
CA VAL A 129 -8.41 8.70 9.26
C VAL A 129 -8.34 9.43 7.91
N GLU A 130 -9.37 10.17 7.54
CA GLU A 130 -9.44 10.91 6.27
C GLU A 130 -8.34 11.99 6.19
N ASN A 131 -8.16 12.77 7.26
CA ASN A 131 -7.13 13.81 7.33
C ASN A 131 -5.73 13.27 7.68
N ARG A 132 -5.56 11.93 7.77
CA ARG A 132 -4.32 11.22 8.07
C ARG A 132 -3.71 11.51 9.46
N SER A 133 -4.47 12.04 10.39
CA SER A 133 -4.01 12.20 11.79
C SER A 133 -4.04 10.88 12.57
N ALA A 134 -4.77 9.89 12.07
CA ALA A 134 -4.78 8.52 12.59
C ALA A 134 -4.64 7.51 11.44
N VAL A 135 -3.81 6.49 11.64
CA VAL A 135 -3.69 5.36 10.68
C VAL A 135 -4.93 4.46 10.75
N LYS A 136 -5.41 4.20 11.96
CA LYS A 136 -6.63 3.44 12.27
C LYS A 136 -7.37 4.09 13.43
N ALA A 137 -8.68 4.19 13.30
CA ALA A 137 -9.59 4.57 14.38
C ALA A 137 -10.37 3.32 14.84
N ILE A 138 -10.55 3.20 16.14
CA ILE A 138 -11.40 2.14 16.74
C ILE A 138 -12.63 2.80 17.33
N VAL A 139 -13.80 2.28 17.00
CA VAL A 139 -15.06 2.65 17.65
C VAL A 139 -15.28 1.71 18.83
N ILE A 140 -15.56 2.29 20.00
CA ILE A 140 -15.84 1.56 21.24
C ILE A 140 -17.34 1.76 21.53
N PRO A 141 -18.10 0.68 21.81
CA PRO A 141 -19.50 0.76 22.21
C PRO A 141 -19.66 1.56 23.50
#